data_e1faa324a34de6c3b674330a8dd13ba0
#
_entry.id   e1faa324a34de6c3b674330a8dd13ba0
#
_cell.length_a   1.000
_cell.length_b   1.000
_cell.length_c   1.000
_cell.angle_alpha   90.00
_cell.angle_beta   90.00
_cell.angle_gamma   90.00
#
_symmetry.space_group_name_H-M   'P 1'
#
loop_
_entity.id
_entity.type
_entity.pdbx_description
1 polymer ?
#
loop_
_entity_poly.entity_id
_entity_poly.type
_entity_poly.pdbx_seq_one_letter_code
_entity_poly.pdbx_strand_id
1 'polypeptide(L)'
;MRTLIIYSSKTGTAKKCAALLAANLGAENCELFDINSGEPELSGFDCCAVGSYIRMGVIDKKISAFLEKRREELFNIRFGLFLCGCLEGKVSDAIVKNLKDDFLEHAACVEFFGGELHPEKYKGVEKLFVKSVLKISGKDPAFKITDRIFPESITNFAAELSAESPAD
;
A
#
# COMPACT_ATOMS: atom_id res chain seq x y z
N MET A 1 -18.85 -9.66 -3.94
CA MET A 1 -18.07 -9.00 -2.85
C MET A 1 -17.73 -7.60 -3.30
N ARG A 2 -18.25 -6.58 -2.60
CA ARG A 2 -17.95 -5.17 -2.89
C ARG A 2 -16.68 -4.75 -2.13
N THR A 3 -15.72 -4.22 -2.84
CA THR A 3 -14.41 -3.87 -2.28
C THR A 3 -14.15 -2.37 -2.37
N LEU A 4 -13.80 -1.75 -1.25
CA LEU A 4 -13.28 -0.39 -1.22
C LEU A 4 -11.73 -0.43 -1.25
N ILE A 5 -11.12 0.25 -2.23
CA ILE A 5 -9.66 0.36 -2.34
C ILE A 5 -9.28 1.80 -2.04
N ILE A 6 -8.80 2.02 -0.82
CA ILE A 6 -8.34 3.33 -0.34
C ILE A 6 -6.84 3.42 -0.61
N TYR A 7 -6.40 4.51 -1.20
CA TYR A 7 -4.96 4.70 -1.46
C TYR A 7 -4.51 6.13 -1.24
N SER A 8 -3.21 6.28 -0.94
CA SER A 8 -2.50 7.54 -1.05
C SER A 8 -1.41 7.43 -2.10
N SER A 9 -1.37 8.37 -3.04
CA SER A 9 -0.39 8.36 -4.13
C SER A 9 0.20 9.74 -4.37
N LYS A 10 1.54 9.84 -4.34
CA LYS A 10 2.26 11.11 -4.56
C LYS A 10 2.84 11.23 -5.97
N THR A 11 3.32 10.12 -6.52
CA THR A 11 3.93 10.08 -7.86
C THR A 11 3.06 9.38 -8.91
N GLY A 12 1.95 8.79 -8.48
CA GLY A 12 1.03 8.05 -9.34
C GLY A 12 1.12 6.53 -9.21
N THR A 13 2.21 5.99 -8.65
CA THR A 13 2.45 4.54 -8.57
C THR A 13 1.38 3.82 -7.74
N ALA A 14 1.10 4.28 -6.51
CA ALA A 14 0.08 3.64 -5.67
C ALA A 14 -1.33 3.71 -6.29
N LYS A 15 -1.66 4.80 -7.00
CA LYS A 15 -2.89 4.89 -7.79
C LYS A 15 -2.95 3.83 -8.89
N LYS A 16 -1.84 3.63 -9.61
CA LYS A 16 -1.73 2.60 -10.66
C LYS A 16 -1.87 1.19 -10.07
N CYS A 17 -1.22 0.94 -8.92
CA CYS A 17 -1.35 -0.32 -8.19
C CYS A 17 -2.79 -0.58 -7.74
N ALA A 18 -3.48 0.43 -7.19
CA ALA A 18 -4.88 0.34 -6.80
C ALA A 18 -5.80 0.00 -7.99
N ALA A 19 -5.55 0.59 -9.15
CA ALA A 19 -6.29 0.27 -10.38
C ALA A 19 -6.03 -1.17 -10.88
N LEU A 20 -4.78 -1.64 -10.80
CA LEU A 20 -4.42 -3.01 -11.13
C LEU A 20 -5.06 -4.02 -10.15
N LEU A 21 -5.10 -3.68 -8.86
CA LEU A 21 -5.78 -4.47 -7.85
C LEU A 21 -7.29 -4.56 -8.15
N ALA A 22 -7.94 -3.44 -8.45
CA ALA A 22 -9.34 -3.43 -8.84
C ALA A 22 -9.61 -4.34 -10.05
N ALA A 23 -8.74 -4.31 -11.06
CA ALA A 23 -8.86 -5.20 -12.23
C ALA A 23 -8.75 -6.69 -11.85
N ASN A 24 -7.90 -7.05 -10.87
CA ASN A 24 -7.78 -8.43 -10.37
C ASN A 24 -8.99 -8.87 -9.53
N LEU A 25 -9.63 -7.95 -8.82
CA LEU A 25 -10.80 -8.21 -7.96
C LEU A 25 -12.15 -8.17 -8.72
N GLY A 26 -12.13 -7.74 -10.00
CA GLY A 26 -13.31 -7.41 -10.78
C GLY A 26 -13.69 -5.94 -10.61
N ALA A 27 -13.32 -5.12 -11.59
CA ALA A 27 -13.38 -3.66 -11.49
C ALA A 27 -14.80 -3.13 -11.20
N GLU A 28 -15.83 -3.82 -11.66
CA GLU A 28 -17.25 -3.47 -11.44
C GLU A 28 -17.69 -3.61 -9.97
N ASN A 29 -16.94 -4.37 -9.18
CA ASN A 29 -17.19 -4.60 -7.75
C ASN A 29 -16.30 -3.73 -6.85
N CYS A 30 -15.45 -2.90 -7.44
CA CYS A 30 -14.46 -2.12 -6.72
C CYS A 30 -14.73 -0.62 -6.80
N GLU A 31 -14.57 0.06 -5.67
CA GLU A 31 -14.51 1.51 -5.61
C GLU A 31 -13.11 1.96 -5.21
N LEU A 32 -12.55 2.88 -5.99
CA LEU A 32 -11.22 3.46 -5.76
C LEU A 32 -11.37 4.81 -5.07
N PHE A 33 -10.74 4.96 -3.90
CA PHE A 33 -10.80 6.19 -3.13
C PHE A 33 -9.40 6.75 -2.84
N ASP A 34 -9.12 7.94 -3.35
CA ASP A 34 -7.91 8.68 -2.97
C ASP A 34 -8.14 9.38 -1.62
N ILE A 35 -7.41 8.99 -0.59
CA ILE A 35 -7.51 9.58 0.76
C ILE A 35 -7.25 11.10 0.78
N ASN A 36 -6.66 11.64 -0.29
CA ASN A 36 -6.46 13.08 -0.43
C ASN A 36 -7.73 13.83 -0.81
N SER A 37 -8.75 13.16 -1.35
CA SER A 37 -10.04 13.76 -1.72
C SER A 37 -11.04 13.87 -0.57
N GLY A 38 -10.78 13.22 0.55
CA GLY A 38 -11.68 13.27 1.71
C GLY A 38 -11.50 12.07 2.62
N GLU A 39 -12.52 11.78 3.41
CA GLU A 39 -12.60 10.61 4.29
C GLU A 39 -13.57 9.58 3.68
N PRO A 40 -13.12 8.33 3.44
CA PRO A 40 -13.98 7.31 2.87
C PRO A 40 -14.92 6.71 3.93
N GLU A 41 -16.12 6.31 3.49
CA GLU A 41 -17.05 5.52 4.29
C GLU A 41 -16.81 4.03 4.01
N LEU A 42 -16.77 3.22 5.07
CA LEU A 42 -16.58 1.78 4.98
C LEU A 42 -17.92 1.02 4.87
N SER A 43 -19.01 1.68 5.23
CA SER A 43 -20.34 1.07 5.20
C SER A 43 -20.75 0.64 3.79
N GLY A 44 -21.31 -0.56 3.66
CA GLY A 44 -21.76 -1.11 2.38
C GLY A 44 -20.67 -1.78 1.54
N PHE A 45 -19.46 -1.94 2.08
CA PHE A 45 -18.40 -2.77 1.50
C PHE A 45 -18.19 -4.03 2.33
N ASP A 46 -17.93 -5.13 1.65
CA ASP A 46 -17.66 -6.43 2.26
C ASP A 46 -16.20 -6.54 2.69
N CYS A 47 -15.30 -5.86 1.96
CA CYS A 47 -13.88 -5.80 2.29
C CYS A 47 -13.23 -4.49 1.87
N CYS A 48 -12.04 -4.24 2.41
CA CYS A 48 -11.28 -3.03 2.17
C CYS A 48 -9.80 -3.33 1.91
N ALA A 49 -9.23 -2.72 0.87
CA ALA A 49 -7.78 -2.66 0.68
C ALA A 49 -7.28 -1.26 1.00
N VAL A 50 -6.29 -1.13 1.87
CA VAL A 50 -5.71 0.17 2.22
C VAL A 50 -4.26 0.24 1.77
N GLY A 51 -3.96 1.18 0.88
CA GLY A 51 -2.67 1.32 0.24
C GLY A 51 -1.94 2.62 0.52
N SER A 52 -0.64 2.53 0.74
CA SER A 52 0.22 3.69 0.94
C SER A 52 1.50 3.62 0.14
N TYR A 53 1.98 4.78 -0.29
CA TYR A 53 3.39 4.88 -0.67
C TYR A 53 4.28 4.87 0.57
N ILE A 54 5.47 4.31 0.44
CA ILE A 54 6.56 4.46 1.42
C ILE A 54 7.54 5.51 0.91
N ARG A 55 7.84 6.50 1.74
CA ARG A 55 8.80 7.54 1.42
C ARG A 55 9.69 7.83 2.61
N MET A 56 11.00 7.67 2.44
CA MET A 56 11.98 7.80 3.53
C MET A 56 11.64 6.89 4.73
N GLY A 57 11.12 5.68 4.48
CA GLY A 57 10.73 4.72 5.51
C GLY A 57 9.43 5.05 6.25
N VAL A 58 8.60 5.97 5.73
CA VAL A 58 7.35 6.38 6.34
C VAL A 58 6.20 6.26 5.33
N ILE A 59 5.06 5.76 5.78
CA ILE A 59 3.80 5.76 5.02
C ILE A 59 3.13 7.14 5.08
N ASP A 60 2.12 7.35 4.25
CA ASP A 60 1.37 8.61 4.27
C ASP A 60 0.65 8.81 5.62
N LYS A 61 0.77 10.03 6.16
CA LYS A 61 0.14 10.39 7.44
C LYS A 61 -1.38 10.29 7.42
N LYS A 62 -2.02 10.54 6.28
CA LYS A 62 -3.47 10.40 6.15
C LYS A 62 -3.90 8.95 6.21
N ILE A 63 -3.12 8.03 5.62
CA ILE A 63 -3.35 6.60 5.75
C ILE A 63 -3.16 6.15 7.19
N SER A 64 -2.07 6.56 7.87
CA SER A 64 -1.89 6.25 9.29
C SER A 64 -3.03 6.76 10.15
N ALA A 65 -3.46 8.00 9.93
CA ALA A 65 -4.57 8.60 10.68
C ALA A 65 -5.90 7.90 10.40
N PHE A 66 -6.15 7.50 9.15
CA PHE A 66 -7.33 6.74 8.75
C PHE A 66 -7.37 5.37 9.44
N LEU A 67 -6.29 4.62 9.39
CA LEU A 67 -6.18 3.31 10.05
C LEU A 67 -6.53 3.43 11.55
N GLU A 68 -5.92 4.38 12.26
CA GLU A 68 -6.20 4.60 13.68
C GLU A 68 -7.65 5.03 13.96
N LYS A 69 -8.17 5.95 13.17
CA LYS A 69 -9.50 6.50 13.34
C LYS A 69 -10.61 5.46 13.07
N ARG A 70 -10.41 4.61 12.07
CA ARG A 70 -11.42 3.63 11.60
C ARG A 70 -11.06 2.19 12.01
N ARG A 71 -10.18 2.05 13.00
CA ARG A 71 -9.66 0.77 13.47
C ARG A 71 -10.76 -0.26 13.75
N GLU A 72 -11.73 0.08 14.59
CA GLU A 72 -12.81 -0.84 14.96
C GLU A 72 -13.65 -1.27 13.75
N GLU A 73 -13.91 -0.34 12.84
CA GLU A 73 -14.65 -0.65 11.62
C GLU A 73 -13.86 -1.56 10.68
N LEU A 74 -12.54 -1.31 10.53
CA LEU A 74 -11.65 -2.15 9.73
C LEU A 74 -11.55 -3.57 10.30
N PHE A 75 -11.50 -3.72 11.63
CA PHE A 75 -11.42 -5.04 12.27
C PHE A 75 -12.74 -5.84 12.18
N ASN A 76 -13.85 -5.18 11.87
CA ASN A 76 -15.15 -5.83 11.66
C ASN A 76 -15.41 -6.22 10.19
N ILE A 77 -14.54 -5.86 9.26
CA ILE A 77 -14.60 -6.27 7.86
C ILE A 77 -13.27 -6.91 7.46
N ARG A 78 -13.30 -7.71 6.40
CA ARG A 78 -12.07 -8.26 5.86
C ARG A 78 -11.24 -7.13 5.23
N PHE A 79 -10.00 -6.93 5.66
CA PHE A 79 -9.15 -5.90 5.07
C PHE A 79 -7.73 -6.41 4.80
N GLY A 80 -7.05 -5.75 3.85
CA GLY A 80 -5.66 -5.98 3.54
C GLY A 80 -4.90 -4.67 3.39
N LEU A 81 -3.58 -4.73 3.57
CA LEU A 81 -2.69 -3.58 3.51
C LEU A 81 -1.69 -3.75 2.36
N PHE A 82 -1.55 -2.75 1.48
CA PHE A 82 -0.52 -2.78 0.46
C PHE A 82 0.37 -1.55 0.50
N LEU A 83 1.64 -1.76 0.22
CA LEU A 83 2.64 -0.72 0.25
C LEU A 83 3.33 -0.59 -1.11
N CYS A 84 3.60 0.65 -1.51
CA CYS A 84 4.30 0.97 -2.75
C CYS A 84 5.56 1.79 -2.46
N GLY A 85 6.66 1.45 -3.11
CA GLY A 85 7.91 2.18 -2.94
C GLY A 85 9.04 1.59 -3.77
N CYS A 86 10.16 2.30 -3.83
CA CYS A 86 11.32 1.87 -4.63
C CYS A 86 12.45 1.26 -3.81
N LEU A 87 12.38 1.26 -2.48
CA LEU A 87 13.40 0.67 -1.59
C LEU A 87 12.93 -0.68 -1.07
N GLU A 88 13.12 -1.73 -1.87
CA GLU A 88 12.72 -3.10 -1.56
C GLU A 88 13.36 -3.61 -0.26
N GLY A 89 14.67 -3.38 -0.06
CA GLY A 89 15.41 -3.81 1.12
C GLY A 89 14.99 -3.11 2.43
N LYS A 90 14.08 -2.13 2.38
CA LYS A 90 13.59 -1.38 3.56
C LYS A 90 12.10 -1.58 3.82
N VAL A 91 11.45 -2.50 3.13
CA VAL A 91 9.99 -2.72 3.26
C VAL A 91 9.64 -3.27 4.63
N SER A 92 10.35 -4.30 5.11
CA SER A 92 10.11 -4.87 6.43
C SER A 92 10.31 -3.85 7.56
N ASP A 93 11.38 -3.04 7.49
CA ASP A 93 11.61 -1.96 8.44
C ASP A 93 10.46 -0.93 8.42
N ALA A 94 9.95 -0.63 7.22
CA ALA A 94 8.84 0.33 7.07
C ALA A 94 7.52 -0.24 7.61
N ILE A 95 7.24 -1.53 7.42
CA ILE A 95 6.07 -2.21 7.99
C ILE A 95 6.12 -2.10 9.52
N VAL A 96 7.17 -2.62 10.14
CA VAL A 96 7.33 -2.62 11.61
C VAL A 96 7.29 -1.21 12.20
N LYS A 97 7.84 -0.22 11.50
CA LYS A 97 7.87 1.17 11.98
C LYS A 97 6.52 1.87 11.92
N ASN A 98 5.70 1.56 10.92
CA ASN A 98 4.53 2.38 10.59
C ASN A 98 3.18 1.69 10.88
N LEU A 99 3.18 0.36 10.94
CA LEU A 99 1.98 -0.43 11.21
C LEU A 99 2.09 -1.05 12.60
N LYS A 100 1.06 -0.91 13.39
CA LYS A 100 0.99 -1.55 14.70
C LYS A 100 0.73 -3.04 14.55
N ASP A 101 1.19 -3.82 15.51
CA ASP A 101 1.07 -5.29 15.52
C ASP A 101 -0.36 -5.76 15.32
N ASP A 102 -1.33 -5.08 15.95
CA ASP A 102 -2.73 -5.42 15.83
C ASP A 102 -3.33 -5.25 14.41
N PHE A 103 -2.86 -4.27 13.64
CA PHE A 103 -3.23 -4.19 12.22
C PHE A 103 -2.64 -5.34 11.41
N LEU A 104 -1.42 -5.78 11.75
CA LEU A 104 -0.77 -6.89 11.08
C LEU A 104 -1.44 -8.23 11.43
N GLU A 105 -1.92 -8.38 12.66
CA GLU A 105 -2.64 -9.57 13.13
C GLU A 105 -4.04 -9.70 12.52
N HIS A 106 -4.74 -8.58 12.32
CA HIS A 106 -6.11 -8.59 11.79
C HIS A 106 -6.18 -8.48 10.26
N ALA A 107 -5.13 -7.99 9.61
CA ALA A 107 -5.11 -7.90 8.15
C ALA A 107 -5.09 -9.29 7.51
N ALA A 108 -5.98 -9.51 6.54
CA ALA A 108 -6.00 -10.75 5.76
C ALA A 108 -4.70 -10.95 4.96
N CYS A 109 -4.10 -9.85 4.52
CA CYS A 109 -2.82 -9.85 3.79
C CYS A 109 -2.11 -8.49 3.94
N VAL A 110 -0.78 -8.55 3.89
CA VAL A 110 0.08 -7.36 3.84
C VAL A 110 1.14 -7.57 2.76
N GLU A 111 1.10 -6.77 1.71
CA GLU A 111 1.94 -6.98 0.54
C GLU A 111 2.66 -5.72 0.06
N PHE A 112 3.82 -5.90 -0.53
CA PHE A 112 4.58 -4.86 -1.20
C PHE A 112 4.42 -4.99 -2.72
N PHE A 113 3.83 -3.97 -3.33
CA PHE A 113 3.53 -3.96 -4.77
C PHE A 113 4.66 -3.40 -5.65
N GLY A 114 5.83 -3.14 -5.06
CA GLY A 114 6.93 -2.49 -5.77
C GLY A 114 6.69 -1.00 -5.97
N GLY A 115 7.41 -0.41 -6.91
CA GLY A 115 7.29 1.02 -7.21
C GLY A 115 8.04 1.44 -8.44
N GLU A 116 7.57 2.50 -9.06
CA GLU A 116 8.22 3.13 -10.20
C GLU A 116 8.99 4.37 -9.73
N LEU A 117 10.26 4.44 -10.09
CA LEU A 117 11.12 5.56 -9.74
C LEU A 117 10.91 6.72 -10.73
N HIS A 118 10.47 7.85 -10.23
CA HIS A 118 10.24 9.06 -11.01
C HIS A 118 11.15 10.20 -10.51
N PRO A 119 12.47 10.19 -10.85
CA PRO A 119 13.42 11.16 -10.33
C PRO A 119 13.03 12.62 -10.59
N GLU A 120 12.32 12.87 -11.68
CA GLU A 120 11.82 14.18 -12.10
C GLU A 120 10.74 14.74 -11.17
N LYS A 121 10.01 13.87 -10.47
CA LYS A 121 8.93 14.26 -9.54
C LYS A 121 9.42 14.64 -8.15
N TYR A 122 10.70 14.37 -7.83
CA TYR A 122 11.29 14.72 -6.53
C TYR A 122 11.89 16.10 -6.54
N LYS A 123 11.73 16.85 -5.45
CA LYS A 123 12.25 18.22 -5.28
C LYS A 123 13.02 18.36 -3.97
N GLY A 124 13.89 19.38 -3.90
CA GLY A 124 14.62 19.74 -2.68
C GLY A 124 15.39 18.58 -2.06
N VAL A 125 15.26 18.41 -0.75
CA VAL A 125 15.96 17.40 0.06
C VAL A 125 15.67 15.97 -0.42
N GLU A 126 14.46 15.71 -0.88
CA GLU A 126 14.07 14.38 -1.38
C GLU A 126 14.85 13.99 -2.64
N LYS A 127 15.09 14.95 -3.54
CA LYS A 127 15.91 14.71 -4.75
C LYS A 127 17.35 14.37 -4.38
N LEU A 128 17.88 15.01 -3.34
CA LEU A 128 19.22 14.70 -2.84
C LEU A 128 19.27 13.31 -2.21
N PHE A 129 18.25 12.95 -1.42
CA PHE A 129 18.12 11.62 -0.84
C PHE A 129 18.06 10.53 -1.91
N VAL A 130 17.17 10.66 -2.89
CA VAL A 130 17.06 9.71 -4.01
C VAL A 130 18.39 9.55 -4.76
N LYS A 131 19.08 10.65 -5.06
CA LYS A 131 20.41 10.62 -5.69
C LYS A 131 21.44 9.88 -4.84
N SER A 132 21.41 10.07 -3.52
CA SER A 132 22.33 9.38 -2.60
C SER A 132 22.05 7.88 -2.56
N VAL A 133 20.77 7.49 -2.47
CA VAL A 133 20.36 6.08 -2.48
C VAL A 133 20.74 5.41 -3.81
N LEU A 134 20.53 6.07 -4.94
CA LEU A 134 20.94 5.55 -6.26
C LEU A 134 22.45 5.28 -6.35
N LYS A 135 23.28 6.07 -5.67
CA LYS A 135 24.74 5.85 -5.65
C LYS A 135 25.17 4.64 -4.83
N ILE A 136 24.39 4.24 -3.83
CA ILE A 136 24.74 3.13 -2.92
C ILE A 136 23.96 1.85 -3.19
N SER A 137 22.89 1.92 -3.98
CA SER A 137 21.97 0.80 -4.22
C SER A 137 22.62 -0.45 -4.84
N GLY A 138 23.74 -0.32 -5.50
CA GLY A 138 24.50 -1.47 -6.04
C GLY A 138 25.52 -2.07 -5.05
N LYS A 139 25.68 -1.48 -3.86
CA LYS A 139 26.74 -1.84 -2.90
C LYS A 139 26.19 -2.42 -1.60
N ASP A 140 24.99 -2.06 -1.23
CA ASP A 140 24.35 -2.46 0.03
C ASP A 140 22.93 -2.99 -0.25
N PRO A 141 22.64 -4.28 0.06
CA PRO A 141 21.33 -4.90 -0.11
C PRO A 141 20.19 -4.16 0.60
N ALA A 142 20.48 -3.47 1.70
CA ALA A 142 19.49 -2.65 2.42
C ALA A 142 18.95 -1.48 1.58
N PHE A 143 19.68 -1.10 0.53
CA PHE A 143 19.29 -0.05 -0.41
C PHE A 143 18.98 -0.62 -1.80
N LYS A 144 18.56 -1.89 -1.87
CA LYS A 144 18.09 -2.49 -3.12
C LYS A 144 16.91 -1.68 -3.66
N ILE A 145 17.09 -1.09 -4.83
CA ILE A 145 16.07 -0.33 -5.54
C ILE A 145 15.32 -1.25 -6.48
N THR A 146 14.00 -1.16 -6.45
CA THR A 146 13.14 -1.64 -7.53
C THR A 146 12.59 -0.44 -8.30
N ASP A 147 12.47 -0.60 -9.62
CA ASP A 147 11.84 0.38 -10.51
C ASP A 147 10.76 -0.31 -11.36
N ARG A 148 9.97 -1.15 -10.69
CA ARG A 148 8.84 -1.84 -11.30
C ARG A 148 7.76 -2.17 -10.28
N ILE A 149 6.53 -2.23 -10.76
CA ILE A 149 5.41 -2.82 -10.04
C ILE A 149 5.55 -4.35 -10.11
N PHE A 150 5.11 -5.05 -9.07
CA PHE A 150 5.08 -6.52 -8.98
C PHE A 150 3.66 -7.04 -9.23
N PRO A 151 3.30 -7.42 -10.48
CA PRO A 151 1.95 -7.89 -10.77
C PRO A 151 1.57 -9.16 -10.00
N GLU A 152 2.55 -10.04 -9.74
CA GLU A 152 2.39 -11.25 -8.95
C GLU A 152 1.96 -10.96 -7.52
N SER A 153 2.55 -9.96 -6.84
CA SER A 153 2.15 -9.54 -5.49
C SER A 153 0.72 -8.99 -5.48
N ILE A 154 0.34 -8.25 -6.53
CA ILE A 154 -1.04 -7.72 -6.65
C ILE A 154 -2.03 -8.88 -6.83
N THR A 155 -1.70 -9.88 -7.65
CA THR A 155 -2.55 -11.06 -7.88
C THR A 155 -2.70 -11.90 -6.60
N ASN A 156 -1.59 -12.14 -5.89
CA ASN A 156 -1.61 -12.87 -4.62
C ASN A 156 -2.45 -12.12 -3.57
N PHE A 157 -2.23 -10.82 -3.43
CA PHE A 157 -3.04 -9.97 -2.55
C PHE A 157 -4.54 -10.05 -2.86
N ALA A 158 -4.91 -9.96 -4.15
CA ALA A 158 -6.30 -10.07 -4.57
C ALA A 158 -6.90 -11.43 -4.20
N ALA A 159 -6.15 -12.51 -4.40
CA ALA A 159 -6.57 -13.87 -4.04
C ALA A 159 -6.75 -14.01 -2.52
N GLU A 160 -5.80 -13.56 -1.72
CA GLU A 160 -5.87 -13.61 -0.26
C GLU A 160 -7.00 -12.73 0.28
N LEU A 161 -7.16 -11.51 -0.24
CA LEU A 161 -8.23 -10.61 0.19
C LEU A 161 -9.62 -11.19 -0.15
N SER A 162 -9.75 -11.95 -1.26
CA SER A 162 -11.02 -12.54 -1.71
C SER A 162 -11.29 -13.92 -1.11
N ALA A 163 -10.32 -14.56 -0.47
CA ALA A 163 -10.52 -15.87 0.12
C ALA A 163 -11.60 -15.80 1.21
N GLU A 164 -12.51 -16.75 1.23
CA GLU A 164 -13.46 -16.87 2.35
C GLU A 164 -12.68 -17.14 3.64
N SER A 165 -13.05 -16.44 4.72
CA SER A 165 -12.51 -16.80 6.04
C SER A 165 -12.88 -18.27 6.29
N PRO A 166 -11.95 -19.11 6.77
CA PRO A 166 -12.32 -20.44 7.20
C PRO A 166 -13.50 -20.31 8.17
N ALA A 167 -14.59 -20.99 7.87
CA ALA A 167 -15.75 -21.03 8.76
C ALA A 167 -15.28 -21.62 10.10
N ASP A 168 -15.44 -20.84 11.17
CA ASP A 168 -15.25 -21.30 12.55
C ASP A 168 -16.24 -22.44 12.90
#